data_bc18d95102b6e84a77b60ce034ad9ef3
#
_entry.id   bc18d95102b6e84a77b60ce034ad9ef3
#
_cell.length_a   1.000
_cell.length_b   1.000
_cell.length_c   1.000
_cell.angle_alpha   90.00
_cell.angle_beta   90.00
_cell.angle_gamma   90.00
#
_symmetry.space_group_name_H-M   'P 1'
#
loop_
_entity.id
_entity.type
_entity.pdbx_description
1 polymer ?
#
loop_
_entity_poly.entity_id
_entity_poly.type
_entity_poly.pdbx_seq_one_letter_code
_entity_poly.pdbx_strand_id
1 'polypeptide(L)'
;LETYDMTERPYRFKPIDVYYHMYSGTKLASLRALDQIYSTVLKQPVLPVYITDYTHKVLDWRGFAVAREMAGGAWVLRGNGDVRELHWPRNDVPDLRASQGVTGYARGPDGLYIHIADGAARVVFERDTENGLRGGAQPHDPGGAPYIAQANGFVRHFHRTADGVSFEFGG
;
A
#
# COMPACT_ATOMS: atom_id res chain seq x y z
N LEU A 1 7.05 -16.25 17.29
CA LEU A 1 7.66 -15.13 16.53
C LEU A 1 8.29 -15.61 15.23
N GLU A 2 9.02 -16.73 15.24
CA GLU A 2 9.68 -17.30 14.04
C GLU A 2 8.72 -17.43 12.85
N THR A 3 7.47 -17.85 13.09
CA THR A 3 6.46 -17.96 12.04
C THR A 3 6.15 -16.61 11.37
N TYR A 4 6.20 -15.52 12.13
CA TYR A 4 6.01 -14.17 11.58
C TYR A 4 7.17 -13.79 10.67
N ASP A 5 8.40 -14.04 11.12
CA ASP A 5 9.60 -13.72 10.35
C ASP A 5 9.68 -14.53 9.05
N MET A 6 9.21 -15.77 9.06
CA MET A 6 9.15 -16.64 7.87
C MET A 6 8.16 -16.13 6.81
N THR A 7 7.10 -15.42 7.21
CA THR A 7 6.04 -14.93 6.30
C THR A 7 6.22 -13.48 5.87
N GLU A 8 7.32 -12.82 6.29
CA GLU A 8 7.54 -11.38 6.09
C GLU A 8 8.13 -11.03 4.71
N ARG A 9 8.46 -11.97 3.87
CA ARG A 9 9.22 -11.70 2.65
C ARG A 9 8.34 -11.71 1.40
N PRO A 10 8.45 -10.69 0.49
CA PRO A 10 9.21 -9.43 0.62
C PRO A 10 8.52 -8.47 1.60
N TYR A 11 7.19 -8.44 1.61
CA TYR A 11 6.33 -7.79 2.57
C TYR A 11 5.19 -8.71 2.97
N ARG A 12 4.74 -8.57 4.21
CA ARG A 12 3.66 -9.39 4.74
C ARG A 12 2.31 -8.99 4.13
N PHE A 13 1.67 -9.94 3.44
CA PHE A 13 0.28 -9.77 2.99
C PHE A 13 -0.74 -10.19 4.04
N LYS A 14 -0.36 -11.08 4.96
CA LYS A 14 -1.25 -11.51 6.04
C LYS A 14 -1.20 -10.51 7.19
N PRO A 15 -2.36 -10.20 7.80
CA PRO A 15 -2.38 -9.37 9.00
C PRO A 15 -1.68 -10.09 10.16
N ILE A 16 -1.17 -9.29 11.08
CA ILE A 16 -0.76 -9.79 12.39
C ILE A 16 -2.00 -9.71 13.29
N ASP A 17 -2.57 -10.84 13.61
CA ASP A 17 -3.68 -10.95 14.55
C ASP A 17 -3.17 -11.57 15.86
N VAL A 18 -3.28 -10.83 16.97
CA VAL A 18 -2.89 -11.27 18.28
C VAL A 18 -4.15 -11.60 19.08
N TYR A 19 -4.53 -12.88 19.05
CA TYR A 19 -5.68 -13.36 19.80
C TYR A 19 -5.26 -13.88 21.18
N TYR A 20 -5.98 -13.46 22.20
CA TYR A 20 -5.80 -13.96 23.58
C TYR A 20 -7.10 -13.86 24.38
N HIS A 21 -7.20 -14.66 25.41
CA HIS A 21 -8.32 -14.60 26.35
C HIS A 21 -8.03 -13.63 27.50
N MET A 22 -9.05 -12.98 28.03
CA MET A 22 -8.92 -12.01 29.12
C MET A 22 -8.22 -12.61 30.36
N TYR A 23 -8.43 -13.89 30.65
CA TYR A 23 -7.75 -14.57 31.76
C TYR A 23 -6.23 -14.71 31.56
N SER A 24 -5.72 -14.51 30.36
CA SER A 24 -4.27 -14.53 30.12
C SER A 24 -3.57 -13.40 30.89
N GLY A 25 -4.25 -12.29 31.14
CA GLY A 25 -3.74 -11.17 31.93
C GLY A 25 -3.62 -11.46 33.45
N THR A 26 -4.22 -12.53 33.95
CA THR A 26 -4.16 -12.86 35.37
C THR A 26 -2.92 -13.67 35.77
N LYS A 27 -2.18 -14.19 34.80
CA LYS A 27 -0.97 -15.01 35.03
C LYS A 27 0.27 -14.26 34.53
N LEU A 28 1.25 -14.11 35.42
CA LEU A 28 2.47 -13.33 35.08
C LEU A 28 3.22 -13.87 33.85
N ALA A 29 3.28 -15.21 33.69
CA ALA A 29 3.92 -15.79 32.51
C ALA A 29 3.20 -15.46 31.22
N SER A 30 1.88 -15.48 31.18
CA SER A 30 1.06 -15.11 30.01
C SER A 30 1.17 -13.62 29.72
N LEU A 31 1.17 -12.78 30.76
CA LEU A 31 1.33 -11.34 30.62
C LEU A 31 2.69 -10.97 30.01
N ARG A 32 3.77 -11.62 30.47
CA ARG A 32 5.11 -11.44 29.88
C ARG A 32 5.17 -11.89 28.41
N ALA A 33 4.50 -12.99 28.09
CA ALA A 33 4.43 -13.45 26.69
C ALA A 33 3.68 -12.45 25.79
N LEU A 34 2.57 -11.89 26.26
CA LEU A 34 1.83 -10.84 25.56
C LEU A 34 2.70 -9.59 25.36
N ASP A 35 3.38 -9.14 26.41
CA ASP A 35 4.28 -7.98 26.34
C ASP A 35 5.40 -8.21 25.29
N GLN A 36 6.00 -9.39 25.29
CA GLN A 36 7.01 -9.74 24.28
C GLN A 36 6.45 -9.74 22.85
N ILE A 37 5.25 -10.29 22.63
CA ILE A 37 4.60 -10.30 21.31
C ILE A 37 4.33 -8.87 20.86
N TYR A 38 3.66 -8.05 21.67
CA TYR A 38 3.35 -6.67 21.31
C TYR A 38 4.61 -5.83 21.08
N SER A 39 5.61 -5.96 21.95
CA SER A 39 6.88 -5.27 21.76
C SER A 39 7.59 -5.66 20.47
N THR A 40 7.44 -6.91 20.01
CA THR A 40 8.01 -7.35 18.74
C THR A 40 7.22 -6.82 17.54
N VAL A 41 5.89 -6.87 17.61
CA VAL A 41 5.01 -6.38 16.52
C VAL A 41 5.17 -4.87 16.34
N LEU A 42 5.19 -4.11 17.43
CA LEU A 42 5.29 -2.63 17.38
C LEU A 42 6.66 -2.10 16.93
N LYS A 43 7.69 -2.95 16.85
CA LYS A 43 8.97 -2.60 16.22
C LYS A 43 8.93 -2.66 14.70
N GLN A 44 7.92 -3.29 14.13
CA GLN A 44 7.74 -3.40 12.67
C GLN A 44 6.95 -2.18 12.15
N PRO A 45 7.10 -1.81 10.87
CA PRO A 45 6.31 -0.75 10.25
C PRO A 45 4.88 -1.24 9.97
N VAL A 46 4.08 -1.41 11.03
CA VAL A 46 2.70 -1.89 10.95
C VAL A 46 1.71 -0.73 10.98
N LEU A 47 0.60 -0.90 10.27
CA LEU A 47 -0.57 -0.03 10.35
C LEU A 47 -1.63 -0.73 11.21
N PRO A 48 -1.92 -0.25 12.43
CA PRO A 48 -3.01 -0.79 13.24
C PRO A 48 -4.35 -0.54 12.56
N VAL A 49 -5.17 -1.55 12.47
CA VAL A 49 -6.52 -1.46 11.88
C VAL A 49 -7.53 -2.21 12.75
N TYR A 50 -8.78 -1.76 12.77
CA TYR A 50 -9.86 -2.53 13.38
C TYR A 50 -10.19 -3.76 12.54
N ILE A 51 -10.64 -4.82 13.19
CA ILE A 51 -11.04 -6.05 12.51
C ILE A 51 -12.15 -5.82 11.48
N THR A 52 -13.04 -4.87 11.73
CA THR A 52 -14.08 -4.44 10.79
C THR A 52 -13.49 -3.87 9.51
N ASP A 53 -12.51 -2.98 9.63
CA ASP A 53 -11.85 -2.35 8.49
C ASP A 53 -11.04 -3.37 7.69
N TYR A 54 -10.37 -4.29 8.39
CA TYR A 54 -9.71 -5.40 7.74
C TYR A 54 -10.69 -6.29 6.97
N THR A 55 -11.87 -6.57 7.55
CA THR A 55 -12.92 -7.35 6.89
C THR A 55 -13.39 -6.65 5.61
N HIS A 56 -13.62 -5.35 5.65
CA HIS A 56 -13.99 -4.57 4.47
C HIS A 56 -12.91 -4.66 3.37
N LYS A 57 -11.64 -4.57 3.74
CA LYS A 57 -10.52 -4.74 2.78
C LYS A 57 -10.55 -6.12 2.11
N VAL A 58 -10.79 -7.18 2.87
CA VAL A 58 -10.88 -8.54 2.33
C VAL A 58 -12.07 -8.70 1.39
N LEU A 59 -13.23 -8.11 1.74
CA LEU A 59 -14.42 -8.15 0.89
C LEU A 59 -14.21 -7.33 -0.39
N ASP A 60 -13.62 -6.15 -0.28
CA ASP A 60 -13.29 -5.32 -1.44
C ASP A 60 -12.29 -6.03 -2.37
N TRP A 61 -11.23 -6.61 -1.81
CA TRP A 61 -10.24 -7.36 -2.59
C TRP A 61 -10.88 -8.51 -3.39
N ARG A 62 -11.88 -9.19 -2.85
CA ARG A 62 -12.59 -10.27 -3.56
C ARG A 62 -13.41 -9.76 -4.75
N GLY A 63 -13.92 -8.53 -4.68
CA GLY A 63 -14.66 -7.88 -5.76
C GLY A 63 -13.81 -6.96 -6.64
N PHE A 64 -12.52 -6.80 -6.31
CA PHE A 64 -11.65 -5.85 -6.97
C PHE A 64 -11.36 -6.27 -8.41
N ALA A 65 -11.66 -5.39 -9.35
CA ALA A 65 -11.49 -5.63 -10.76
C ALA A 65 -10.28 -4.88 -11.31
N VAL A 66 -9.48 -5.59 -12.11
CA VAL A 66 -8.33 -5.03 -12.82
C VAL A 66 -8.49 -5.33 -14.31
N ALA A 67 -8.43 -4.29 -15.13
CA ALA A 67 -8.52 -4.41 -16.58
C ALA A 67 -7.44 -3.57 -17.26
N ARG A 68 -7.07 -3.94 -18.46
CA ARG A 68 -6.16 -3.17 -19.30
C ARG A 68 -6.92 -2.57 -20.49
N GLU A 69 -6.77 -1.28 -20.71
CA GLU A 69 -7.32 -0.62 -21.89
C GLU A 69 -6.65 -1.14 -23.14
N MET A 70 -7.46 -1.48 -24.15
CA MET A 70 -6.94 -1.93 -25.46
C MET A 70 -6.23 -0.78 -26.19
N ALA A 71 -6.78 0.42 -26.11
CA ALA A 71 -6.16 1.62 -26.65
C ALA A 71 -5.43 2.38 -25.55
N GLY A 72 -4.14 2.62 -25.73
CA GLY A 72 -3.33 3.37 -24.75
C GLY A 72 -2.68 2.55 -23.64
N GLY A 73 -3.12 1.32 -23.39
CA GLY A 73 -2.47 0.35 -22.50
C GLY A 73 -2.55 0.68 -21.00
N ALA A 74 -3.37 1.66 -20.60
CA ALA A 74 -3.57 1.98 -19.19
C ALA A 74 -4.26 0.84 -18.44
N TRP A 75 -3.99 0.76 -17.14
CA TRP A 75 -4.66 -0.16 -16.23
C TRP A 75 -5.81 0.53 -15.51
N VAL A 76 -6.97 -0.06 -15.57
CA VAL A 76 -8.18 0.43 -14.90
C VAL A 76 -8.49 -0.49 -13.74
N LEU A 77 -8.68 0.13 -12.58
CA LEU A 77 -8.89 -0.52 -11.30
C LEU A 77 -10.23 -0.09 -10.75
N ARG A 78 -11.01 -1.05 -10.21
CA ARG A 78 -12.30 -0.78 -9.59
C ARG A 78 -12.52 -1.68 -8.39
N GLY A 79 -12.85 -1.07 -7.27
CA GLY A 79 -13.24 -1.68 -6.02
C GLY A 79 -14.14 -0.74 -5.22
N ASN A 80 -14.40 -1.03 -3.97
CA ASN A 80 -15.24 -0.23 -3.08
C ASN A 80 -14.46 0.85 -2.32
N GLY A 81 -13.14 0.88 -2.47
CA GLY A 81 -12.28 1.89 -1.88
C GLY A 81 -11.59 1.48 -0.57
N ASP A 82 -11.63 0.21 -0.21
CA ASP A 82 -10.91 -0.31 0.94
C ASP A 82 -9.54 -0.88 0.55
N VAL A 83 -9.37 -1.37 -0.69
CA VAL A 83 -8.06 -1.69 -1.26
C VAL A 83 -7.36 -0.40 -1.65
N ARG A 84 -6.17 -0.17 -1.08
CA ARG A 84 -5.43 1.10 -1.21
C ARG A 84 -4.07 0.97 -1.85
N GLU A 85 -3.59 -0.24 -2.01
CA GLU A 85 -2.25 -0.49 -2.50
C GLU A 85 -2.24 -1.63 -3.50
N LEU A 86 -1.43 -1.45 -4.54
CA LEU A 86 -1.18 -2.44 -5.56
C LEU A 86 0.31 -2.74 -5.62
N HIS A 87 0.65 -3.99 -5.54
CA HIS A 87 1.99 -4.45 -5.84
C HIS A 87 2.14 -4.62 -7.36
N TRP A 88 3.09 -3.90 -7.94
CA TRP A 88 3.48 -3.98 -9.32
C TRP A 88 4.86 -4.63 -9.43
N PRO A 89 4.97 -5.90 -9.88
CA PRO A 89 6.23 -6.67 -9.83
C PRO A 89 7.26 -6.25 -10.89
N ARG A 90 7.13 -5.05 -11.42
CA ARG A 90 8.00 -4.46 -12.43
C ARG A 90 8.46 -3.09 -11.96
N ASN A 91 9.46 -2.53 -12.62
CA ASN A 91 10.01 -1.23 -12.29
C ASN A 91 9.44 -0.08 -13.14
N ASP A 92 8.36 -0.35 -13.90
CA ASP A 92 7.69 0.68 -14.69
C ASP A 92 7.10 1.75 -13.75
N VAL A 93 7.46 2.99 -13.96
CA VAL A 93 7.03 4.11 -13.11
C VAL A 93 5.67 4.62 -13.58
N PRO A 94 4.69 4.83 -12.68
CA PRO A 94 3.44 5.47 -13.04
C PRO A 94 3.65 6.92 -13.47
N ASP A 95 3.12 7.29 -14.62
CA ASP A 95 2.95 8.70 -14.98
C ASP A 95 1.82 9.29 -14.12
N LEU A 96 2.20 10.02 -13.08
CA LEU A 96 1.23 10.58 -12.13
C LEU A 96 0.36 11.70 -12.72
N ARG A 97 0.77 12.32 -13.83
CA ARG A 97 -0.03 13.34 -14.49
C ARG A 97 -1.10 12.74 -15.40
N ALA A 98 -0.77 11.65 -16.07
CA ALA A 98 -1.69 10.91 -16.94
C ALA A 98 -2.57 9.92 -16.15
N SER A 99 -2.18 9.54 -14.94
CA SER A 99 -2.93 8.65 -14.06
C SER A 99 -4.02 9.38 -13.27
N GLN A 100 -5.09 8.67 -12.96
CA GLN A 100 -6.21 9.17 -12.15
C GLN A 100 -6.39 8.26 -10.92
N GLY A 101 -6.72 8.84 -9.77
CA GLY A 101 -6.92 8.10 -8.52
C GLY A 101 -5.63 7.51 -7.92
N VAL A 102 -4.47 7.79 -8.49
CA VAL A 102 -3.15 7.38 -7.98
C VAL A 102 -2.59 8.51 -7.13
N THR A 103 -2.33 8.23 -5.86
CA THR A 103 -1.77 9.22 -4.92
C THR A 103 -0.25 9.29 -5.00
N GLY A 104 0.38 8.16 -5.31
CA GLY A 104 1.81 8.04 -5.41
C GLY A 104 2.27 6.59 -5.50
N TYR A 105 3.57 6.39 -5.32
CA TYR A 105 4.17 5.06 -5.32
C TYR A 105 5.43 5.03 -4.46
N ALA A 106 5.80 3.83 -4.02
CA ALA A 106 7.07 3.56 -3.35
C ALA A 106 7.79 2.39 -4.03
N ARG A 107 9.12 2.42 -4.02
CA ARG A 107 9.93 1.29 -4.50
C ARG A 107 10.16 0.30 -3.37
N GLY A 108 9.87 -0.94 -3.64
CA GLY A 108 10.18 -2.07 -2.76
C GLY A 108 11.29 -2.96 -3.34
N PRO A 109 11.67 -4.00 -2.61
CA PRO A 109 12.71 -4.93 -3.04
C PRO A 109 12.29 -5.79 -4.24
N ASP A 110 11.00 -5.89 -4.52
CA ASP A 110 10.39 -6.80 -5.49
C ASP A 110 9.52 -6.07 -6.53
N GLY A 111 9.59 -4.74 -6.62
CA GLY A 111 8.83 -3.93 -7.55
C GLY A 111 8.36 -2.62 -6.95
N LEU A 112 7.25 -2.12 -7.47
CA LEU A 112 6.62 -0.89 -7.00
C LEU A 112 5.35 -1.21 -6.19
N TYR A 113 5.10 -0.36 -5.21
CA TYR A 113 3.86 -0.31 -4.44
C TYR A 113 3.15 0.98 -4.80
N ILE A 114 2.04 0.87 -5.51
CA ILE A 114 1.28 2.00 -6.05
C ILE A 114 0.09 2.25 -5.13
N HIS A 115 -0.02 3.46 -4.62
CA HIS A 115 -1.11 3.86 -3.73
C HIS A 115 -2.26 4.49 -4.50
N ILE A 116 -3.48 4.07 -4.17
CA ILE A 116 -4.73 4.60 -4.74
C ILE A 116 -5.59 5.23 -3.65
N ALA A 117 -6.26 6.33 -4.01
CA ALA A 117 -7.06 7.11 -3.05
C ALA A 117 -8.43 6.49 -2.76
N ASP A 118 -9.09 6.04 -3.81
CA ASP A 118 -10.50 5.66 -3.79
C ASP A 118 -10.71 4.31 -4.49
N GLY A 119 -11.97 3.89 -4.62
CA GLY A 119 -12.32 2.61 -5.23
C GLY A 119 -12.08 2.52 -6.73
N ALA A 120 -11.64 3.59 -7.39
CA ALA A 120 -11.36 3.59 -8.82
C ALA A 120 -10.04 4.31 -9.12
N ALA A 121 -9.23 3.69 -9.97
CA ALA A 121 -8.01 4.32 -10.46
C ALA A 121 -7.76 3.94 -11.92
N ARG A 122 -7.07 4.82 -12.64
CA ARG A 122 -6.54 4.59 -13.97
C ARG A 122 -5.04 4.83 -13.92
N VAL A 123 -4.26 3.78 -14.04
CA VAL A 123 -2.80 3.83 -13.96
C VAL A 123 -2.21 3.82 -15.37
N VAL A 124 -1.49 4.86 -15.69
CA VAL A 124 -0.67 4.98 -16.90
C VAL A 124 0.78 4.87 -16.49
N PHE A 125 1.53 4.00 -17.15
CA PHE A 125 2.97 3.90 -16.93
C PHE A 125 3.73 4.74 -17.95
N GLU A 126 4.82 5.34 -17.52
CA GLU A 126 5.77 5.95 -18.44
C GLU A 126 6.25 4.87 -19.41
N ARG A 127 6.21 5.17 -20.68
CA ARG A 127 6.82 4.28 -21.68
C ARG A 127 8.32 4.33 -21.45
N ASP A 128 8.93 3.14 -21.30
CA ASP A 128 10.36 3.02 -21.47
C ASP A 128 10.70 3.61 -22.86
N THR A 129 11.24 4.81 -22.87
CA THR A 129 11.92 5.28 -24.07
C THR A 129 13.08 4.32 -24.29
N GLU A 130 13.02 3.58 -25.39
CA GLU A 130 14.07 2.68 -25.84
C GLU A 130 15.40 3.42 -25.87
N ASN A 131 16.09 3.42 -24.79
CA ASN A 131 17.53 3.67 -24.62
C ASN A 131 17.80 4.21 -23.22
N GLY A 132 17.99 3.33 -22.27
CA GLY A 132 18.50 3.84 -21.02
C GLY A 132 18.55 2.83 -19.90
N LEU A 133 19.51 1.95 -19.95
CA LEU A 133 20.22 1.48 -18.77
C LEU A 133 20.63 2.70 -17.93
N ARG A 134 19.73 3.21 -17.11
CA ARG A 134 20.06 4.05 -15.97
C ARG A 134 19.82 3.25 -14.70
N GLY A 135 20.74 2.32 -14.45
CA GLY A 135 21.04 1.88 -13.11
C GLY A 135 21.54 3.10 -12.33
N GLY A 136 20.74 3.55 -11.40
CA GLY A 136 21.10 4.61 -10.48
C GLY A 136 19.90 4.84 -9.59
N ALA A 137 20.00 4.49 -8.30
CA ALA A 137 19.03 4.78 -7.26
C ALA A 137 18.96 6.29 -7.02
N GLN A 138 18.38 7.02 -7.96
CA GLN A 138 17.87 8.36 -7.69
C GLN A 138 16.36 8.24 -7.54
N PRO A 139 15.74 8.89 -6.55
CA PRO A 139 14.31 9.08 -6.56
C PRO A 139 13.99 9.78 -7.88
N HIS A 140 13.32 9.06 -8.78
CA HIS A 140 12.87 9.64 -10.02
C HIS A 140 11.88 10.74 -9.64
N ASP A 141 12.23 11.98 -9.95
CA ASP A 141 11.31 13.10 -9.85
C ASP A 141 10.13 12.79 -10.77
N PRO A 142 8.92 12.60 -10.27
CA PRO A 142 7.74 12.27 -11.09
C PRO A 142 7.30 13.45 -11.97
N GLY A 143 8.24 14.12 -12.62
CA GLY A 143 8.01 15.29 -13.46
C GLY A 143 7.57 16.53 -12.67
N GLY A 144 8.00 16.63 -11.41
CA GLY A 144 7.64 17.73 -10.52
C GLY A 144 6.18 17.67 -10.01
N ALA A 145 5.43 16.60 -10.29
CA ALA A 145 4.09 16.46 -9.74
C ALA A 145 4.17 15.96 -8.28
N PRO A 146 3.57 16.66 -7.31
CA PRO A 146 3.58 16.22 -5.93
C PRO A 146 2.85 14.88 -5.76
N TYR A 147 3.39 13.99 -4.91
CA TYR A 147 2.85 12.68 -4.65
C TYR A 147 3.10 12.23 -3.21
N ILE A 148 2.37 11.20 -2.77
CA ILE A 148 2.55 10.60 -1.46
C ILE A 148 3.40 9.34 -1.63
N ALA A 149 4.61 9.36 -1.11
CA ALA A 149 5.51 8.20 -1.13
C ALA A 149 5.18 7.19 -0.02
N GLN A 150 4.72 7.70 1.14
CA GLN A 150 4.37 6.86 2.29
C GLN A 150 3.35 7.58 3.16
N ALA A 151 2.42 6.82 3.72
CA ALA A 151 1.47 7.29 4.73
C ALA A 151 1.25 6.20 5.78
N ASN A 152 1.01 6.60 7.02
CA ASN A 152 0.66 5.70 8.14
C ASN A 152 -0.85 5.70 8.44
N GLY A 153 -1.66 6.12 7.49
CA GLY A 153 -3.12 6.18 7.58
C GLY A 153 -3.74 6.13 6.19
N PHE A 154 -5.04 6.37 6.12
CA PHE A 154 -5.81 6.34 4.88
C PHE A 154 -5.85 7.71 4.22
N VAL A 155 -5.59 7.75 2.92
CA VAL A 155 -5.76 8.94 2.09
C VAL A 155 -7.06 8.80 1.31
N ARG A 156 -7.94 9.82 1.40
CA ARG A 156 -9.21 9.90 0.67
C ARG A 156 -9.31 11.24 -0.05
N HIS A 157 -10.17 11.32 -1.05
CA HIS A 157 -10.44 12.56 -1.79
C HIS A 157 -9.16 13.27 -2.25
N PHE A 158 -8.22 12.48 -2.75
CA PHE A 158 -6.95 13.00 -3.24
C PHE A 158 -7.15 13.76 -4.55
N HIS A 159 -6.79 15.02 -4.55
CA HIS A 159 -6.80 15.89 -5.72
C HIS A 159 -5.43 16.49 -5.95
N ARG A 160 -4.93 16.37 -7.16
CA ARG A 160 -3.68 16.99 -7.59
C ARG A 160 -4.01 18.24 -8.41
N THR A 161 -3.36 19.35 -8.04
CA THR A 161 -3.42 20.63 -8.75
C THR A 161 -2.05 20.94 -9.34
N ALA A 162 -1.96 22.06 -10.08
CA ALA A 162 -0.68 22.51 -10.62
C ALA A 162 0.34 22.84 -9.50
N ASP A 163 -0.16 23.34 -8.36
CA ASP A 163 0.66 23.90 -7.28
C ASP A 163 0.75 23.00 -6.05
N GLY A 164 0.05 21.87 -6.03
CA GLY A 164 0.06 21.01 -4.86
C GLY A 164 -0.91 19.85 -4.88
N VAL A 165 -1.17 19.31 -3.69
CA VAL A 165 -2.16 18.25 -3.46
C VAL A 165 -3.08 18.63 -2.32
N SER A 166 -4.34 18.21 -2.41
CA SER A 166 -5.30 18.24 -1.31
C SER A 166 -5.84 16.83 -1.07
N PHE A 167 -6.04 16.45 0.17
CA PHE A 167 -6.59 15.15 0.54
C PHE A 167 -7.12 15.16 1.97
N GLU A 168 -7.95 14.19 2.29
CA GLU A 168 -8.34 13.86 3.65
C GLU A 168 -7.45 12.74 4.17
N PHE A 169 -6.98 12.87 5.40
CA PHE A 169 -6.17 11.88 6.07
C PHE A 169 -6.90 11.35 7.29
N GLY A 170 -7.02 10.01 7.38
CA GLY A 170 -7.60 9.31 8.52
C GLY A 170 -6.69 8.17 8.96
N GLY A 171 -6.62 7.94 10.25
CA GLY A 171 -5.86 6.85 10.87
C GLY A 171 -6.64 6.26 12.04
#